data_2a2082bf6c15be23c3efbc6ce626e2ce
#
_entry.id   2a2082bf6c15be23c3efbc6ce626e2ce
#
_cell.length_a   1.000
_cell.length_b   1.000
_cell.length_c   1.000
_cell.angle_alpha   90.00
_cell.angle_beta   90.00
_cell.angle_gamma   90.00
#
_symmetry.space_group_name_H-M   'P 1'
#
loop_
_entity.id
_entity.type
_entity.pdbx_description
1 polymer ?
#
loop_
_entity_poly.entity_id
_entity_poly.type
_entity_poly.pdbx_seq_one_letter_code
_entity_poly.pdbx_strand_id
1 'polypeptide(L)'
;MAGKLHRITKRGFTMIRIAIVEDDTGYRSQLGKYIDQYQSDFSETVSVSEFSDGLEIVEKYKSEYDIILMDIQMKHMDGMQAAMRIRDMDKNVIIIFITNSAQFAVQGYKVEALDYVLKPI
;
A
#
# COMPACT_ATOMS: atom_id res chain seq x y z
N MET A 1 -2.19 -3.78 11.80
CA MET A 1 -2.31 -3.95 10.32
C MET A 1 -2.89 -5.29 9.89
N ALA A 2 -2.48 -6.39 10.48
CA ALA A 2 -3.00 -7.71 10.11
C ALA A 2 -4.53 -7.82 10.18
N GLY A 3 -5.16 -7.21 11.20
CA GLY A 3 -6.62 -7.21 11.31
C GLY A 3 -7.34 -6.51 10.16
N LYS A 4 -6.74 -5.45 9.59
CA LYS A 4 -7.32 -4.77 8.42
C LYS A 4 -7.22 -5.63 7.17
N LEU A 5 -6.06 -6.27 6.95
CA LEU A 5 -5.88 -7.18 5.82
C LEU A 5 -6.87 -8.35 5.91
N HIS A 6 -7.07 -8.89 7.11
CA HIS A 6 -8.01 -9.99 7.30
C HIS A 6 -9.45 -9.57 6.98
N ARG A 7 -9.86 -8.35 7.36
CA ARG A 7 -11.19 -7.83 7.01
C ARG A 7 -11.36 -7.64 5.51
N ILE A 8 -10.27 -7.25 4.80
CA ILE A 8 -10.29 -7.09 3.34
C ILE A 8 -10.44 -8.45 2.67
N THR A 9 -9.73 -9.49 3.14
CA THR A 9 -9.82 -10.83 2.55
C THR A 9 -11.21 -11.42 2.66
N LYS A 10 -11.96 -11.08 3.70
CA LYS A 10 -13.35 -11.52 3.85
C LYS A 10 -14.27 -10.98 2.77
N ARG A 11 -13.81 -10.04 1.94
CA ARG A 11 -14.57 -9.53 0.80
C ARG A 11 -14.45 -10.42 -0.45
N GLY A 12 -13.80 -11.60 -0.33
CA GLY A 12 -13.78 -12.60 -1.38
C GLY A 12 -12.53 -12.67 -2.24
N PHE A 13 -11.41 -12.14 -1.76
CA PHE A 13 -10.13 -12.30 -2.47
C PHE A 13 -9.66 -13.76 -2.35
N THR A 14 -9.33 -14.40 -3.50
CA THR A 14 -8.75 -15.74 -3.53
C THR A 14 -7.24 -15.71 -3.39
N MET A 15 -6.59 -14.67 -3.93
CA MET A 15 -5.18 -14.34 -3.74
C MET A 15 -5.07 -12.84 -3.66
N ILE A 16 -4.42 -12.35 -2.63
CA ILE A 16 -4.26 -10.91 -2.42
C ILE A 16 -2.99 -10.44 -3.13
N ARG A 17 -3.11 -9.46 -3.99
CA ARG A 17 -1.97 -8.85 -4.68
C ARG A 17 -1.67 -7.51 -4.05
N ILE A 18 -0.53 -7.40 -3.39
CA ILE A 18 -0.14 -6.21 -2.65
C ILE A 18 1.08 -5.56 -3.30
N ALA A 19 1.01 -4.25 -3.51
CA ALA A 19 2.16 -3.44 -3.86
C ALA A 19 2.65 -2.71 -2.61
N ILE A 20 3.95 -2.76 -2.35
CA ILE A 20 4.60 -1.98 -1.30
C ILE A 20 5.41 -0.89 -1.99
N VAL A 21 5.13 0.37 -1.66
CA VAL A 21 5.84 1.52 -2.23
C VAL A 21 6.52 2.27 -1.09
N GLU A 22 7.83 2.08 -0.96
CA GLU A 22 8.62 2.56 0.15
C GLU A 22 10.08 2.69 -0.28
N ASP A 23 10.68 3.89 -0.13
CA ASP A 23 12.07 4.11 -0.54
C ASP A 23 13.09 3.64 0.50
N ASP A 24 12.71 3.50 1.76
CA ASP A 24 13.56 2.95 2.81
C ASP A 24 13.59 1.42 2.72
N THR A 25 14.74 0.86 2.34
CA THR A 25 14.88 -0.59 2.14
C THR A 25 14.63 -1.39 3.41
N GLY A 26 15.07 -0.88 4.57
CA GLY A 26 14.83 -1.54 5.86
C GLY A 26 13.36 -1.61 6.20
N TYR A 27 12.65 -0.50 6.02
CA TYR A 27 11.22 -0.45 6.32
C TYR A 27 10.41 -1.28 5.33
N ARG A 28 10.79 -1.24 4.05
CA ARG A 28 10.15 -2.07 3.02
C ARG A 28 10.29 -3.56 3.36
N SER A 29 11.48 -3.98 3.80
CA SER A 29 11.70 -5.35 4.27
C SER A 29 10.84 -5.70 5.48
N GLN A 30 10.70 -4.77 6.41
CA GLN A 30 9.86 -4.97 7.60
C GLN A 30 8.39 -5.15 7.22
N LEU A 31 7.88 -4.36 6.28
CA LEU A 31 6.51 -4.54 5.79
C LEU A 31 6.33 -5.90 5.14
N GLY A 32 7.33 -6.37 4.39
CA GLY A 32 7.32 -7.71 3.81
C GLY A 32 7.20 -8.80 4.86
N LYS A 33 7.91 -8.65 5.98
CA LYS A 33 7.83 -9.60 7.09
C LYS A 33 6.46 -9.63 7.75
N TYR A 34 5.83 -8.48 7.91
CA TYR A 34 4.47 -8.43 8.45
C TYR A 34 3.49 -9.14 7.52
N ILE A 35 3.65 -9.00 6.21
CA ILE A 35 2.80 -9.70 5.25
C ILE A 35 3.04 -11.21 5.31
N ASP A 36 4.29 -11.65 5.43
CA ASP A 36 4.61 -13.07 5.60
C ASP A 36 3.94 -13.64 6.85
N GLN A 37 3.98 -12.90 7.95
CA GLN A 37 3.32 -13.31 9.19
C GLN A 37 1.81 -13.40 9.02
N TYR A 38 1.22 -12.45 8.30
CA TYR A 38 -0.21 -12.49 8.00
C TYR A 38 -0.58 -13.74 7.20
N GLN A 39 0.20 -14.10 6.19
CA GLN A 39 -0.04 -15.30 5.40
C GLN A 39 -0.06 -16.55 6.28
N SER A 40 0.91 -16.64 7.21
CA SER A 40 1.02 -17.75 8.15
C SER A 40 -0.17 -17.79 9.11
N ASP A 41 -0.52 -16.64 9.70
CA ASP A 41 -1.56 -16.55 10.73
C ASP A 41 -2.96 -16.84 10.19
N PHE A 42 -3.25 -16.45 8.96
CA PHE A 42 -4.60 -16.53 8.40
C PHE A 42 -4.72 -17.51 7.24
N SER A 43 -3.65 -18.25 6.93
CA SER A 43 -3.63 -19.23 5.83
C SER A 43 -4.04 -18.60 4.48
N GLU A 44 -3.64 -17.34 4.26
CA GLU A 44 -3.92 -16.62 3.03
C GLU A 44 -2.73 -16.64 2.09
N THR A 45 -2.98 -16.57 0.79
CA THR A 45 -1.93 -16.44 -0.22
C THR A 45 -1.81 -14.99 -0.64
N VAL A 46 -0.61 -14.43 -0.53
CA VAL A 46 -0.34 -13.04 -0.89
C VAL A 46 0.81 -12.98 -1.88
N SER A 47 0.61 -12.23 -2.95
CA SER A 47 1.67 -11.88 -3.91
C SER A 47 2.12 -10.46 -3.62
N VAL A 48 3.41 -10.23 -3.47
CA VAL A 48 3.97 -8.92 -3.13
C VAL A 48 4.84 -8.41 -4.25
N SER A 49 4.60 -7.18 -4.68
CA SER A 49 5.46 -6.43 -5.59
C SER A 49 6.01 -5.22 -4.84
N GLU A 50 7.31 -4.93 -5.00
CA GLU A 50 7.96 -3.85 -4.28
C GLU A 50 8.40 -2.76 -5.24
N PHE A 51 8.17 -1.52 -4.82
CA PHE A 51 8.58 -0.32 -5.56
C PHE A 51 9.32 0.61 -4.61
N SER A 52 10.38 1.24 -5.10
CA SER A 52 11.21 2.12 -4.28
C SER A 52 10.76 3.58 -4.31
N ASP A 53 9.76 3.93 -5.14
CA ASP A 53 9.35 5.32 -5.34
C ASP A 53 7.98 5.39 -5.99
N GLY A 54 7.29 6.51 -5.78
CA GLY A 54 5.98 6.74 -6.38
C GLY A 54 6.01 6.81 -7.90
N LEU A 55 7.09 7.34 -8.47
CA LEU A 55 7.24 7.39 -9.92
C LEU A 55 7.33 5.98 -10.52
N GLU A 56 8.05 5.09 -9.85
CA GLU A 56 8.23 3.73 -10.33
C GLU A 56 6.89 2.98 -10.46
N ILE A 57 6.05 3.04 -9.42
CA ILE A 57 4.75 2.36 -9.49
C ILE A 57 3.83 3.00 -10.52
N VAL A 58 3.84 4.33 -10.63
CA VAL A 58 2.98 5.02 -11.61
C VAL A 58 3.34 4.63 -13.04
N GLU A 59 4.63 4.62 -13.37
CA GLU A 59 5.10 4.28 -14.71
C GLU A 59 4.79 2.82 -15.09
N LYS A 60 4.82 1.91 -14.10
CA LYS A 60 4.61 0.48 -14.32
C LYS A 60 3.19 0.03 -14.01
N TYR A 61 2.29 0.93 -13.68
CA TYR A 61 0.97 0.56 -13.17
C TYR A 61 0.10 -0.10 -14.24
N LYS A 62 -0.51 -1.24 -13.90
CA LYS A 62 -1.35 -2.03 -14.82
C LYS A 62 -2.66 -2.48 -14.18
N SER A 63 -3.10 -1.83 -13.10
CA SER A 63 -4.34 -2.18 -12.39
C SER A 63 -4.39 -3.65 -11.96
N GLU A 64 -3.26 -4.18 -11.52
CA GLU A 64 -3.14 -5.60 -11.15
C GLU A 64 -3.01 -5.82 -9.64
N TYR A 65 -3.18 -4.77 -8.83
CA TYR A 65 -3.07 -4.85 -7.39
C TYR A 65 -4.42 -4.72 -6.72
N ASP A 66 -4.59 -5.45 -5.61
CA ASP A 66 -5.77 -5.33 -4.76
C ASP A 66 -5.55 -4.25 -3.70
N ILE A 67 -4.32 -4.16 -3.19
CA ILE A 67 -3.95 -3.25 -2.11
C ILE A 67 -2.60 -2.62 -2.42
N ILE A 68 -2.48 -1.32 -2.17
CA ILE A 68 -1.21 -0.61 -2.21
C ILE A 68 -0.91 -0.07 -0.81
N LEU A 69 0.24 -0.48 -0.26
CA LEU A 69 0.78 0.09 0.97
C LEU A 69 1.83 1.12 0.56
N MET A 70 1.59 2.38 0.85
CA MET A 70 2.38 3.46 0.28
C MET A 70 2.84 4.46 1.33
N ASP A 71 4.14 4.73 1.36
CA ASP A 71 4.67 5.89 2.08
C ASP A 71 4.38 7.16 1.29
N ILE A 72 4.41 8.30 1.95
CA ILE A 72 4.18 9.60 1.31
C ILE A 72 5.49 10.25 0.91
N GLN A 73 6.44 10.39 1.84
CA GLN A 73 7.70 11.11 1.56
C GLN A 73 8.71 10.21 0.87
N MET A 74 8.88 10.43 -0.43
CA MET A 74 9.80 9.70 -1.29
C MET A 74 10.49 10.68 -2.25
N LYS A 75 11.60 10.25 -2.88
CA LYS A 75 12.50 11.16 -3.61
C LYS A 75 11.92 11.78 -4.88
N HIS A 76 11.45 10.96 -5.81
CA HIS A 76 11.09 11.44 -7.15
C HIS A 76 9.62 11.84 -7.26
N MET A 77 8.74 11.05 -6.71
CA MET A 77 7.33 11.38 -6.64
C MET A 77 6.82 10.93 -5.29
N ASP A 78 6.19 11.83 -4.53
CA ASP A 78 5.65 11.44 -3.23
C ASP A 78 4.43 10.55 -3.37
N GLY A 79 4.08 9.89 -2.27
CA GLY A 79 2.98 8.91 -2.29
C GLY A 79 1.62 9.52 -2.55
N MET A 80 1.39 10.77 -2.15
CA MET A 80 0.11 11.43 -2.41
C MET A 80 -0.07 11.71 -3.90
N GLN A 81 0.97 12.22 -4.55
CA GLN A 81 0.95 12.44 -6.00
C GLN A 81 0.78 11.13 -6.76
N ALA A 82 1.51 10.09 -6.34
CA ALA A 82 1.38 8.76 -6.95
C ALA A 82 -0.03 8.22 -6.79
N ALA A 83 -0.61 8.34 -5.60
CA ALA A 83 -1.96 7.87 -5.34
C ALA A 83 -3.00 8.59 -6.19
N MET A 84 -2.84 9.89 -6.39
CA MET A 84 -3.75 10.66 -7.25
C MET A 84 -3.71 10.14 -8.69
N ARG A 85 -2.51 9.90 -9.22
CA ARG A 85 -2.35 9.37 -10.58
C ARG A 85 -2.89 7.95 -10.71
N ILE A 86 -2.63 7.11 -9.71
CA ILE A 86 -3.13 5.74 -9.69
C ILE A 86 -4.66 5.75 -9.63
N ARG A 87 -5.25 6.60 -8.82
CA ARG A 87 -6.70 6.66 -8.69
C ARG A 87 -7.38 7.10 -9.98
N ASP A 88 -6.72 7.90 -10.80
CA ASP A 88 -7.22 8.23 -12.14
C ASP A 88 -7.26 7.02 -13.07
N MET A 89 -6.32 6.08 -12.89
CA MET A 89 -6.24 4.85 -13.69
C MET A 89 -7.06 3.69 -13.12
N ASP A 90 -7.26 3.69 -11.79
CA ASP A 90 -7.83 2.53 -11.09
C ASP A 90 -8.69 3.02 -9.92
N LYS A 91 -10.00 2.92 -10.08
CA LYS A 91 -10.97 3.37 -9.07
C LYS A 91 -11.18 2.35 -7.96
N ASN A 92 -10.72 1.12 -8.13
CA ASN A 92 -11.06 0.02 -7.24
C ASN A 92 -9.95 -0.39 -6.29
N VAL A 93 -8.68 -0.07 -6.60
CA VAL A 93 -7.56 -0.48 -5.76
C VAL A 93 -7.68 0.14 -4.36
N ILE A 94 -7.35 -0.66 -3.35
CA ILE A 94 -7.36 -0.19 -1.97
C ILE A 94 -6.00 0.45 -1.68
N ILE A 95 -6.00 1.71 -1.23
CA ILE A 95 -4.80 2.44 -0.88
C ILE A 95 -4.75 2.64 0.62
N ILE A 96 -3.65 2.24 1.24
CA ILE A 96 -3.37 2.46 2.66
C ILE A 96 -2.02 3.18 2.73
N PHE A 97 -2.02 4.38 3.30
CA PHE A 97 -0.77 5.10 3.54
C PHE A 97 -0.12 4.64 4.83
N ILE A 98 1.19 4.42 4.78
CA ILE A 98 2.01 4.09 5.96
C ILE A 98 3.19 5.05 5.97
N THR A 99 3.18 6.04 6.86
CA THR A 99 4.10 7.17 6.79
C THR A 99 4.44 7.72 8.17
N ASN A 100 5.55 8.45 8.27
CA ASN A 100 5.91 9.20 9.47
C ASN A 100 5.13 10.52 9.60
N SER A 101 4.49 10.98 8.53
CA SER A 101 3.95 12.33 8.44
C SER A 101 2.44 12.34 8.61
N ALA A 102 1.94 12.94 9.70
CA ALA A 102 0.51 13.07 9.94
C ALA A 102 -0.15 14.17 9.11
N GLN A 103 0.64 15.11 8.62
CA GLN A 103 0.12 16.35 8.01
C GLN A 103 -0.67 16.15 6.71
N PHE A 104 -0.54 15.00 6.07
CA PHE A 104 -1.22 14.70 4.82
C PHE A 104 -2.50 13.88 4.98
N ALA A 105 -2.91 13.58 6.23
CA ALA A 105 -4.03 12.67 6.47
C ALA A 105 -5.34 13.16 5.84
N VAL A 106 -5.61 14.47 5.89
CA VAL A 106 -6.82 15.05 5.30
C VAL A 106 -6.84 14.84 3.78
N GLN A 107 -5.69 14.91 3.13
CA GLN A 107 -5.59 14.74 1.67
C GLN A 107 -5.88 13.30 1.23
N GLY A 108 -5.79 12.34 2.15
CA GLY A 108 -6.15 10.95 1.87
C GLY A 108 -7.58 10.79 1.37
N TYR A 109 -8.50 11.66 1.78
CA TYR A 109 -9.88 11.64 1.30
C TYR A 109 -9.98 11.86 -0.21
N LYS A 110 -9.08 12.66 -0.79
CA LYS A 110 -9.11 12.97 -2.23
C LYS A 110 -8.80 11.76 -3.09
N VAL A 111 -8.09 10.77 -2.55
CA VAL A 111 -7.74 9.54 -3.25
C VAL A 111 -8.52 8.34 -2.70
N GLU A 112 -9.48 8.58 -1.83
CA GLU A 112 -10.31 7.55 -1.22
C GLU A 112 -9.45 6.46 -0.57
N ALA A 113 -8.44 6.87 0.21
CA ALA A 113 -7.61 5.93 0.95
C ALA A 113 -8.44 5.23 2.03
N LEU A 114 -8.25 3.92 2.16
CA LEU A 114 -8.94 3.15 3.19
C LEU A 114 -8.45 3.54 4.58
N ASP A 115 -7.15 3.79 4.72
CA ASP A 115 -6.57 4.13 6.00
C ASP A 115 -5.29 4.94 5.83
N TYR A 116 -4.90 5.56 6.94
CA TYR A 116 -3.69 6.37 7.05
C TYR A 116 -3.01 5.97 8.36
N VAL A 117 -1.91 5.25 8.26
CA VAL A 117 -1.22 4.65 9.41
C VAL A 117 0.10 5.35 9.65
N LEU A 118 0.34 5.79 10.88
CA LEU A 118 1.60 6.41 11.25
C LEU A 118 2.63 5.36 11.68
N LYS A 119 3.86 5.52 11.20
CA LYS A 119 4.98 4.70 11.64
C LYS A 119 5.35 5.05 13.09
N PRO A 120 5.86 4.09 13.89
CA PRO A 120 6.01 2.67 13.61
C PRO A 120 4.70 1.91 13.75
N ILE A 121 4.62 0.79 13.08
CA ILE A 121 3.43 -0.07 13.14
C ILE A 121 3.68 -1.33 13.94
#